data_b1b3fd28d5de693a03aedd143f9a1495
#
_entry.id   b1b3fd28d5de693a03aedd143f9a1495
#
_cell.length_a   1.000
_cell.length_b   1.000
_cell.length_c   1.000
_cell.angle_alpha   90.00
_cell.angle_beta   90.00
_cell.angle_gamma   90.00
#
_symmetry.space_group_name_H-M   'P 1'
#
loop_
_entity.id
_entity.type
_entity.pdbx_description
1 polymer ?
#
loop_
_entity_poly.entity_id
_entity_poly.type
_entity_poly.pdbx_seq_one_letter_code
_entity_poly.pdbx_strand_id
1 'polypeptide(L)'
;MNTTDLIGYSAALLTTVAFVPQAHKSLKTKDLSGISLPMYSLFSLGVFGWLIYGLMINSLPIIAANTITLILACTVLYLKIKHR
;
A
#
# COMPACT_ATOMS: atom_id res chain seq x y z
N MET A 1 3.80 21.52 12.68
CA MET A 1 3.23 20.13 12.64
C MET A 1 2.67 19.82 14.02
N ASN A 2 1.41 19.43 14.10
CA ASN A 2 0.78 19.12 15.37
C ASN A 2 0.92 17.64 15.74
N THR A 3 0.42 17.28 16.93
CA THR A 3 0.51 15.89 17.41
C THR A 3 -0.20 14.92 16.47
N THR A 4 -1.33 15.32 15.91
CA THR A 4 -2.09 14.48 14.97
C THR A 4 -1.25 14.18 13.73
N ASP A 5 -0.57 15.19 13.19
CA ASP A 5 0.30 15.01 12.04
C ASP A 5 1.50 14.10 12.36
N LEU A 6 2.11 14.29 13.55
CA LEU A 6 3.22 13.43 13.97
C LEU A 6 2.82 11.97 14.06
N ILE A 7 1.67 11.69 14.62
CA ILE A 7 1.15 10.32 14.69
C ILE A 7 0.89 9.77 13.29
N GLY A 8 0.28 10.59 12.42
CA GLY A 8 -0.01 10.18 11.05
C GLY A 8 1.23 9.84 10.25
N TYR A 9 2.25 10.71 10.29
CA TYR A 9 3.50 10.47 9.58
C TYR A 9 4.25 9.28 10.15
N SER A 10 4.27 9.13 11.48
CA SER A 10 4.93 7.98 12.13
C SER A 10 4.27 6.67 11.74
N ALA A 11 2.94 6.62 11.78
CA ALA A 11 2.20 5.42 11.40
C ALA A 11 2.41 5.11 9.91
N ALA A 12 2.38 6.13 9.06
CA ALA A 12 2.60 5.96 7.62
C ALA A 12 4.00 5.40 7.34
N LEU A 13 5.01 5.93 8.02
CA LEU A 13 6.38 5.45 7.87
C LEU A 13 6.51 4.00 8.28
N LEU A 14 5.97 3.65 9.45
CA LEU A 14 6.07 2.28 9.97
C LEU A 14 5.38 1.27 9.05
N THR A 15 4.17 1.58 8.60
CA THR A 15 3.44 0.65 7.74
C THR A 15 4.07 0.54 6.36
N THR A 16 4.59 1.62 5.82
CA THR A 16 5.25 1.61 4.52
C THR A 16 6.56 0.83 4.60
N VAL A 17 7.37 1.07 5.64
CA VAL A 17 8.63 0.35 5.84
C VAL A 17 8.38 -1.14 6.02
N ALA A 18 7.29 -1.51 6.69
CA ALA A 18 6.94 -2.92 6.87
C ALA A 18 6.49 -3.57 5.55
N PHE A 19 5.77 -2.83 4.71
CA PHE A 19 5.20 -3.37 3.48
C PHE A 19 6.20 -3.43 2.33
N VAL A 20 7.05 -2.40 2.17
CA VAL A 20 7.95 -2.28 1.01
C VAL A 20 8.89 -3.46 0.85
N PRO A 21 9.57 -3.95 1.93
CA PRO A 21 10.47 -5.11 1.75
C PRO A 21 9.74 -6.35 1.25
N GLN A 22 8.53 -6.61 1.73
CA GLN A 22 7.75 -7.77 1.29
C GLN A 22 7.37 -7.66 -0.18
N ALA A 23 6.89 -6.48 -0.59
CA ALA A 23 6.53 -6.24 -1.98
C ALA A 23 7.76 -6.37 -2.87
N HIS A 24 8.88 -5.78 -2.46
CA HIS A 24 10.12 -5.84 -3.22
C HIS A 24 10.61 -7.28 -3.40
N LYS A 25 10.57 -8.06 -2.32
CA LYS A 25 10.99 -9.46 -2.37
C LYS A 25 10.11 -10.25 -3.32
N SER A 26 8.80 -10.08 -3.25
CA SER A 26 7.88 -10.78 -4.14
C SER A 26 8.14 -10.41 -5.61
N LEU A 27 8.37 -9.14 -5.89
CA LEU A 27 8.65 -8.67 -7.24
C LEU A 27 9.98 -9.18 -7.76
N LYS A 28 11.01 -9.19 -6.91
CA LYS A 28 12.36 -9.60 -7.30
C LYS A 28 12.44 -11.09 -7.55
N THR A 29 11.87 -11.90 -6.67
CA THR A 29 11.92 -13.35 -6.78
C THR A 29 10.83 -13.92 -7.69
N LYS A 30 9.81 -13.11 -7.98
CA LYS A 30 8.62 -13.53 -8.73
C LYS A 30 7.89 -14.69 -8.07
N ASP A 31 8.12 -14.86 -6.77
CA ASP A 31 7.41 -15.87 -5.97
C ASP A 31 6.16 -15.23 -5.38
N LEU A 32 5.05 -15.43 -6.06
CA LEU A 32 3.77 -14.85 -5.69
C LEU A 32 2.82 -15.89 -5.10
N SER A 33 3.36 -17.07 -4.76
CA SER A 33 2.53 -18.17 -4.28
C SER A 33 1.80 -17.87 -2.97
N GLY A 34 2.38 -16.98 -2.13
CA GLY A 34 1.76 -16.61 -0.87
C GLY A 34 0.71 -15.51 -0.99
N ILE A 35 0.45 -15.02 -2.20
CA ILE A 35 -0.47 -13.91 -2.40
C ILE A 35 -1.84 -14.42 -2.81
N SER A 36 -2.86 -14.08 -2.00
CA SER A 36 -4.24 -14.39 -2.31
C SER A 36 -4.82 -13.30 -3.21
N LEU A 37 -5.25 -13.67 -4.42
CA LEU A 37 -5.79 -12.71 -5.37
C LEU A 37 -7.03 -11.99 -4.83
N PRO A 38 -8.04 -12.69 -4.25
CA PRO A 38 -9.20 -11.98 -3.70
C PRO A 38 -8.82 -11.03 -2.55
N MET A 39 -7.95 -11.48 -1.65
CA MET A 39 -7.55 -10.65 -0.50
C MET A 39 -6.78 -9.43 -0.95
N TYR A 40 -5.85 -9.59 -1.89
CA TYR A 40 -5.04 -8.48 -2.38
C TYR A 40 -5.88 -7.49 -3.19
N SER A 41 -6.90 -7.99 -3.89
CA SER A 41 -7.83 -7.12 -4.61
C SER A 41 -8.64 -6.26 -3.64
N LEU A 42 -9.16 -6.86 -2.57
CA LEU A 42 -9.88 -6.13 -1.53
C LEU A 42 -8.97 -5.12 -0.83
N PHE A 43 -7.73 -5.52 -0.54
CA PHE A 43 -6.76 -4.64 0.07
C PHE A 43 -6.47 -3.42 -0.81
N SER A 44 -6.24 -3.64 -2.09
CA SER A 44 -5.95 -2.56 -3.04
C SER A 44 -7.14 -1.61 -3.16
N LEU A 45 -8.35 -2.15 -3.17
CA LEU A 45 -9.56 -1.33 -3.22
C LEU A 45 -9.70 -0.47 -1.95
N GLY A 46 -9.40 -1.06 -0.79
CA GLY A 46 -9.40 -0.32 0.47
C GLY A 46 -8.36 0.79 0.51
N VAL A 47 -7.16 0.50 0.01
CA VAL A 47 -6.09 1.50 -0.07
C VAL A 47 -6.51 2.65 -0.98
N PHE A 48 -7.15 2.35 -2.09
CA PHE A 48 -7.65 3.37 -3.00
C PHE A 48 -8.70 4.25 -2.30
N GLY A 49 -9.61 3.63 -1.53
CA GLY A 49 -10.58 4.37 -0.74
C GLY A 49 -9.93 5.29 0.29
N TRP A 50 -8.90 4.80 0.96
CA TRP A 50 -8.14 5.61 1.92
C TRP A 50 -7.45 6.80 1.25
N LEU A 51 -6.93 6.59 0.03
CA LEU A 51 -6.32 7.67 -0.74
C LEU A 51 -7.34 8.77 -1.05
N ILE A 52 -8.54 8.38 -1.49
CA ILE A 52 -9.61 9.34 -1.74
C ILE A 52 -9.96 10.10 -0.47
N TYR A 53 -10.11 9.38 0.63
CA TYR A 53 -10.39 10.00 1.93
C TYR A 53 -9.31 11.02 2.31
N GLY A 54 -8.04 10.63 2.15
CA GLY A 54 -6.92 11.53 2.43
C GLY A 54 -6.94 12.78 1.60
N LEU A 55 -7.30 12.66 0.31
CA LEU A 55 -7.43 13.82 -0.58
C LEU A 55 -8.56 14.73 -0.12
N MET A 56 -9.67 14.16 0.32
CA MET A 56 -10.83 14.95 0.75
C MET A 56 -10.55 15.75 2.02
N ILE A 57 -9.73 15.21 2.93
CA ILE A 57 -9.40 15.93 4.18
C ILE A 57 -8.04 16.61 4.11
N ASN A 58 -7.38 16.59 2.96
CA ASN A 58 -6.05 17.20 2.76
C ASN A 58 -5.01 16.68 3.75
N SER A 59 -4.98 15.37 3.97
CA SER A 59 -4.01 14.75 4.88
C SER A 59 -2.81 14.22 4.09
N LEU A 60 -1.69 14.94 4.15
CA LEU A 60 -0.47 14.52 3.45
C LEU A 60 0.04 13.14 3.90
N PRO A 61 0.04 12.79 5.21
CA PRO A 61 0.48 11.45 5.60
C PRO A 61 -0.34 10.34 4.95
N ILE A 62 -1.66 10.49 4.91
CA ILE A 62 -2.54 9.50 4.33
C ILE A 62 -2.34 9.43 2.81
N ILE A 63 -2.24 10.60 2.16
CA ILE A 63 -2.03 10.66 0.71
C ILE A 63 -0.72 9.98 0.33
N ALA A 64 0.37 10.35 0.99
CA ALA A 64 1.69 9.83 0.66
C ALA A 64 1.78 8.33 0.88
N ALA A 65 1.36 7.84 2.06
CA ALA A 65 1.45 6.43 2.40
C ALA A 65 0.60 5.58 1.46
N ASN A 66 -0.63 6.01 1.20
CA ASN A 66 -1.54 5.20 0.40
C ASN A 66 -1.22 5.27 -1.10
N THR A 67 -0.64 6.37 -1.58
CA THR A 67 -0.16 6.43 -2.96
C THR A 67 0.95 5.40 -3.19
N ILE A 68 1.94 5.36 -2.30
CA ILE A 68 3.05 4.41 -2.40
C ILE A 68 2.52 2.98 -2.30
N THR A 69 1.67 2.71 -1.31
CA THR A 69 1.10 1.38 -1.10
C THR A 69 0.27 0.94 -2.29
N LEU A 70 -0.52 1.84 -2.85
CA LEU A 70 -1.37 1.51 -4.00
C LEU A 70 -0.54 1.13 -5.22
N ILE A 71 0.52 1.88 -5.50
CA ILE A 71 1.42 1.57 -6.62
C ILE A 71 2.02 0.18 -6.45
N LEU A 72 2.53 -0.12 -5.25
CA LEU A 72 3.12 -1.42 -4.96
C LEU A 72 2.09 -2.54 -5.01
N ALA A 73 0.92 -2.32 -4.42
CA ALA A 73 -0.15 -3.32 -4.39
C ALA A 73 -0.65 -3.64 -5.80
N CYS A 74 -0.85 -2.62 -6.62
CA CYS A 74 -1.30 -2.81 -8.00
C CYS A 74 -0.24 -3.53 -8.82
N THR A 75 1.04 -3.25 -8.61
CA THR A 75 2.13 -3.94 -9.30
C THR A 75 2.14 -5.42 -8.94
N VAL A 76 2.05 -5.72 -7.64
CA VAL A 76 2.00 -7.12 -7.17
C VAL A 76 0.78 -7.83 -7.71
N LEU A 77 -0.37 -7.17 -7.70
CA LEU A 77 -1.62 -7.74 -8.19
C LEU A 77 -1.55 -8.03 -9.68
N TYR A 78 -0.99 -7.09 -10.45
CA TYR A 78 -0.79 -7.27 -11.89
C TYR A 78 0.06 -8.51 -12.19
N LEU A 79 1.18 -8.66 -11.46
CA LEU A 79 2.06 -9.80 -11.66
C LEU A 79 1.40 -11.11 -11.24
N LYS A 80 0.62 -11.09 -10.16
CA LYS A 80 -0.12 -12.28 -9.72
C LYS A 80 -1.12 -12.72 -10.77
N ILE A 81 -1.82 -11.80 -11.40
CA ILE A 81 -2.77 -12.12 -12.46
C ILE A 81 -2.04 -12.67 -13.68
N LYS A 82 -0.91 -12.05 -14.03
CA LYS A 82 -0.15 -12.43 -15.22
C LYS A 82 0.48 -13.81 -15.10
N HIS A 83 0.93 -14.17 -13.89
CA HIS A 83 1.73 -15.38 -13.67
C HIS A 83 1.00 -16.47 -12.87
N ARG A 84 -0.30 -16.35 -12.65
CA ARG A 84 -1.06 -17.36 -11.94
C ARG A 84 -1.34 -18.63 -12.78
#